data_a38d7faa7aff4560035f77c1c38534cb
#
_entry.id   a38d7faa7aff4560035f77c1c38534cb
#
_cell.length_a   1.000
_cell.length_b   1.000
_cell.length_c   1.000
_cell.angle_alpha   90.00
_cell.angle_beta   90.00
_cell.angle_gamma   90.00
#
_symmetry.space_group_name_H-M   'P 1'
#
loop_
_entity.id
_entity.type
_entity.pdbx_description
1 polymer ?
#
loop_
_entity_poly.entity_id
_entity_poly.type
_entity_poly.pdbx_seq_one_letter_code
_entity_poly.pdbx_strand_id
1 'polypeptide(L)'
;RAARAEAVGADVILYSELFITGYSPEDLVLKRSLQADARAAVEAFARDTADGGPAVLIGTPWVEEGKLYNAVALLEDGRIAGRTLKYDLPNYGVFDEKRVFAAGPLPAPLTARSKRAIRLSSSLLPAAHA
;
A
#
# COMPACT_ATOMS: atom_id res chain seq x y z
N ARG A 1 -8.33 -12.06 -10.47
CA ARG A 1 -8.67 -11.96 -9.02
C ARG A 1 -9.80 -10.96 -8.77
N ALA A 2 -9.81 -9.80 -9.44
CA ALA A 2 -10.89 -8.82 -9.32
C ALA A 2 -12.25 -9.40 -9.70
N ALA A 3 -12.35 -10.05 -10.85
CA ALA A 3 -13.59 -10.69 -11.31
C ALA A 3 -14.14 -11.74 -10.30
N ARG A 4 -13.24 -12.48 -9.62
CA ARG A 4 -13.65 -13.43 -8.60
C ARG A 4 -14.17 -12.74 -7.33
N ALA A 5 -13.56 -11.61 -6.96
CA ALA A 5 -14.02 -10.83 -5.82
C ALA A 5 -15.39 -10.22 -6.08
N GLU A 6 -15.64 -9.72 -7.28
CA GLU A 6 -16.97 -9.26 -7.70
C GLU A 6 -17.99 -10.37 -7.66
N ALA A 7 -17.65 -11.57 -8.13
CA ALA A 7 -18.55 -12.72 -8.15
C ALA A 7 -19.00 -13.17 -6.75
N VAL A 8 -18.20 -12.91 -5.70
CA VAL A 8 -18.54 -13.20 -4.29
C VAL A 8 -19.09 -11.99 -3.55
N GLY A 9 -19.31 -10.87 -4.22
CA GLY A 9 -19.89 -9.66 -3.64
C GLY A 9 -18.96 -8.91 -2.67
N ALA A 10 -17.64 -9.01 -2.88
CA ALA A 10 -16.68 -8.30 -2.04
C ALA A 10 -16.76 -6.79 -2.27
N ASP A 11 -16.68 -6.01 -1.19
CA ASP A 11 -16.60 -4.54 -1.24
C ASP A 11 -15.16 -4.04 -1.36
N VAL A 12 -14.21 -4.79 -0.85
CA VAL A 12 -12.78 -4.45 -0.83
C VAL A 12 -11.94 -5.67 -1.11
N ILE A 13 -10.89 -5.49 -1.90
CA ILE A 13 -9.84 -6.50 -2.11
C ILE A 13 -8.59 -6.01 -1.40
N LEU A 14 -8.04 -6.83 -0.51
CA LEU A 14 -6.79 -6.56 0.17
C LEU A 14 -5.66 -7.39 -0.46
N TYR A 15 -4.62 -6.70 -0.92
CA TYR A 15 -3.36 -7.30 -1.34
C TYR A 15 -2.30 -7.13 -0.26
N SER A 16 -1.30 -8.00 -0.27
CA SER A 16 -0.26 -8.05 0.75
C SER A 16 0.69 -6.85 0.72
N GLU A 17 1.47 -6.73 1.78
CA GLU A 17 2.56 -5.77 1.91
C GLU A 17 3.51 -5.84 0.71
N LEU A 18 3.89 -4.68 0.18
CA LEU A 18 4.81 -4.53 -0.97
C LEU A 18 4.45 -5.41 -2.18
N PHE A 19 3.16 -5.69 -2.36
CA PHE A 19 2.67 -6.60 -3.39
C PHE A 19 3.15 -6.25 -4.79
N ILE A 20 3.22 -4.95 -5.11
CA ILE A 20 3.59 -4.47 -6.45
C ILE A 20 5.01 -4.88 -6.84
N THR A 21 5.94 -4.87 -5.90
CA THR A 21 7.35 -5.22 -6.14
C THR A 21 7.68 -6.65 -5.73
N GLY A 22 6.81 -7.29 -4.97
CA GLY A 22 7.09 -8.53 -4.25
C GLY A 22 7.78 -8.25 -2.90
N TYR A 23 7.57 -9.13 -1.96
CA TYR A 23 8.18 -9.08 -0.64
C TYR A 23 9.27 -10.16 -0.54
N SER A 24 10.44 -9.87 -0.14
CA SER A 24 11.07 -8.59 0.21
C SER A 24 11.79 -8.00 -1.01
N PRO A 25 11.61 -6.72 -1.34
CA PRO A 25 12.27 -6.12 -2.50
C PRO A 25 13.75 -5.85 -2.27
N GLU A 26 14.22 -5.91 -1.03
CA GLU A 26 15.60 -5.64 -0.61
C GLU A 26 16.12 -4.30 -1.18
N ASP A 27 17.40 -4.25 -1.59
CA ASP A 27 18.02 -3.04 -2.11
C ASP A 27 17.51 -2.62 -3.50
N LEU A 28 16.79 -3.50 -4.19
CA LEU A 28 16.23 -3.17 -5.51
C LEU A 28 15.24 -2.01 -5.43
N VAL A 29 14.53 -1.87 -4.31
CA VAL A 29 13.56 -0.78 -4.10
C VAL A 29 14.22 0.59 -4.00
N LEU A 30 15.53 0.67 -3.75
CA LEU A 30 16.30 1.91 -3.75
C LEU A 30 16.55 2.45 -5.16
N LYS A 31 16.35 1.64 -6.19
CA LYS A 31 16.47 2.06 -7.59
C LYS A 31 15.29 2.95 -7.99
N ARG A 32 15.59 4.16 -8.46
CA ARG A 32 14.56 5.11 -8.90
C ARG A 32 13.68 4.58 -10.02
N SER A 33 14.25 3.76 -10.93
CA SER A 33 13.47 3.13 -12.00
C SER A 33 12.40 2.19 -11.44
N LEU A 34 12.76 1.35 -10.47
CA LEU A 34 11.79 0.45 -9.83
C LEU A 34 10.69 1.24 -9.09
N GLN A 35 11.06 2.33 -8.41
CA GLN A 35 10.10 3.21 -7.73
C GLN A 35 9.11 3.84 -8.73
N ALA A 36 9.60 4.31 -9.87
CA ALA A 36 8.77 4.87 -10.93
C ALA A 36 7.85 3.82 -11.57
N ASP A 37 8.37 2.63 -11.83
CA ASP A 37 7.60 1.52 -12.40
C ASP A 37 6.51 1.05 -11.42
N ALA A 38 6.82 0.96 -10.13
CA ALA A 38 5.85 0.63 -9.09
C ALA A 38 4.72 1.67 -9.05
N ARG A 39 5.04 2.95 -9.11
CA ARG A 39 4.05 4.02 -9.15
C ARG A 39 3.16 3.92 -10.38
N ALA A 40 3.73 3.73 -11.55
CA ALA A 40 2.99 3.56 -12.80
C ALA A 40 2.06 2.34 -12.74
N ALA A 41 2.51 1.23 -12.15
CA ALA A 41 1.69 0.03 -11.96
C ALA A 41 0.49 0.30 -11.04
N VAL A 42 0.69 1.01 -9.94
CA VAL A 42 -0.40 1.41 -9.02
C VAL A 42 -1.41 2.31 -9.73
N GLU A 43 -0.96 3.28 -10.50
CA GLU A 43 -1.82 4.19 -11.27
C GLU A 43 -2.61 3.45 -12.35
N ALA A 44 -1.99 2.50 -13.05
CA ALA A 44 -2.67 1.65 -14.02
C ALA A 44 -3.75 0.80 -13.37
N PHE A 45 -3.44 0.19 -12.22
CA PHE A 45 -4.40 -0.60 -11.47
C PHE A 45 -5.54 0.27 -10.91
N ALA A 46 -5.24 1.50 -10.49
CA ALA A 46 -6.27 2.44 -10.06
C ALA A 46 -7.28 2.72 -11.17
N ARG A 47 -6.82 2.91 -12.41
CA ARG A 47 -7.72 3.11 -13.57
C ARG A 47 -8.67 1.94 -13.78
N ASP A 48 -8.24 0.73 -13.50
CA ASP A 48 -9.09 -0.47 -13.63
C ASP A 48 -10.24 -0.48 -12.62
N THR A 49 -10.14 0.28 -11.52
CA THR A 49 -11.22 0.39 -10.52
C THR A 49 -12.35 1.34 -10.94
N ALA A 50 -12.28 1.94 -12.12
CA ALA A 50 -13.33 2.83 -12.65
C ALA A 50 -14.62 2.10 -13.03
N ASP A 51 -14.62 0.77 -13.06
CA ASP A 51 -15.74 -0.09 -13.41
C ASP A 51 -16.85 -0.16 -12.33
N GLY A 52 -16.66 0.49 -11.20
CA GLY A 52 -17.60 0.46 -10.07
C GLY A 52 -17.51 -0.80 -9.20
N GLY A 53 -16.53 -1.67 -9.46
CA GLY A 53 -16.26 -2.87 -8.67
C GLY A 53 -15.67 -2.59 -7.28
N PRO A 54 -15.10 -3.62 -6.63
CA PRO A 54 -14.51 -3.49 -5.30
C PRO A 54 -13.41 -2.43 -5.24
N ALA A 55 -13.30 -1.74 -4.12
CA ALA A 55 -12.12 -0.95 -3.81
C ALA A 55 -10.90 -1.87 -3.61
N VAL A 56 -9.70 -1.37 -3.81
CA VAL A 56 -8.47 -2.13 -3.68
C VAL A 56 -7.55 -1.47 -2.67
N LEU A 57 -7.05 -2.26 -1.72
CA LEU A 57 -5.95 -1.89 -0.85
C LEU A 57 -4.70 -2.66 -1.27
N ILE A 58 -3.64 -1.97 -1.65
CA ILE A 58 -2.45 -2.61 -2.21
C ILE A 58 -1.16 -2.06 -1.61
N GLY A 59 -0.28 -2.98 -1.18
CA GLY A 59 1.04 -2.65 -0.66
C GLY A 59 2.00 -2.25 -1.79
N THR A 60 2.70 -1.15 -1.61
CA THR A 60 3.61 -0.59 -2.62
C THR A 60 4.69 0.29 -2.00
N PRO A 61 5.91 0.34 -2.58
CA PRO A 61 6.83 1.42 -2.28
C PRO A 61 6.23 2.76 -2.72
N TRP A 62 6.48 3.80 -1.96
CA TRP A 62 5.90 5.12 -2.20
C TRP A 62 6.91 6.21 -1.95
N VAL A 63 7.16 7.02 -2.96
CA VAL A 63 8.04 8.19 -2.84
C VAL A 63 7.18 9.44 -2.63
N GLU A 64 7.49 10.17 -1.57
CA GLU A 64 6.83 11.41 -1.21
C GLU A 64 7.83 12.35 -0.56
N GLU A 65 7.89 13.60 -1.03
CA GLU A 65 8.84 14.61 -0.53
C GLU A 65 10.30 14.11 -0.49
N GLY A 66 10.70 13.38 -1.53
CA GLY A 66 12.07 12.85 -1.67
C GLY A 66 12.42 11.68 -0.77
N LYS A 67 11.45 11.12 -0.02
CA LYS A 67 11.63 9.97 0.85
C LYS A 67 10.90 8.76 0.33
N LEU A 68 11.48 7.58 0.58
CA LEU A 68 10.89 6.30 0.22
C LEU A 68 10.18 5.69 1.42
N TYR A 69 8.91 5.34 1.26
CA TYR A 69 8.07 4.72 2.29
C TYR A 69 7.56 3.36 1.85
N ASN A 70 7.31 2.50 2.83
CA ASN A 70 6.45 1.33 2.67
C ASN A 70 5.01 1.79 2.91
N ALA A 71 4.15 1.63 1.92
CA ALA A 71 2.82 2.20 1.93
C ALA A 71 1.73 1.20 1.53
N VAL A 72 0.51 1.52 1.91
CA VAL A 72 -0.71 0.93 1.35
C VAL A 72 -1.49 2.02 0.63
N ALA A 73 -1.81 1.79 -0.62
CA ALA A 73 -2.65 2.67 -1.43
C ALA A 73 -4.09 2.15 -1.48
N LEU A 74 -5.04 3.06 -1.36
CA LEU A 74 -6.47 2.79 -1.60
C LEU A 74 -6.81 3.22 -3.02
N LEU A 75 -7.27 2.28 -3.83
CA LEU A 75 -7.67 2.48 -5.22
C LEU A 75 -9.18 2.33 -5.32
N GLU A 76 -9.86 3.35 -5.80
CA GLU A 76 -11.30 3.37 -5.95
C GLU A 76 -11.73 4.40 -7.00
N ASP A 77 -12.79 4.10 -7.74
CA ASP A 77 -13.37 5.01 -8.75
C ASP A 77 -12.35 5.52 -9.78
N GLY A 78 -11.44 4.68 -10.21
CA GLY A 78 -10.46 4.99 -11.26
C GLY A 78 -9.25 5.80 -10.79
N ARG A 79 -9.07 5.99 -9.49
CA ARG A 79 -8.01 6.84 -8.92
C ARG A 79 -7.40 6.27 -7.65
N ILE A 80 -6.25 6.80 -7.27
CA ILE A 80 -5.68 6.60 -5.94
C ILE A 80 -6.46 7.52 -4.98
N ALA A 81 -7.37 6.94 -4.19
CA ALA A 81 -8.23 7.68 -3.28
C ALA A 81 -7.53 8.08 -1.98
N GLY A 82 -6.43 7.43 -1.66
CA GLY A 82 -5.64 7.73 -0.47
C GLY A 82 -4.48 6.76 -0.31
N ARG A 83 -3.63 7.03 0.66
CA ARG A 83 -2.53 6.14 1.02
C ARG A 83 -2.24 6.26 2.51
N THR A 84 -1.66 5.24 3.10
CA THR A 84 -1.07 5.29 4.44
C THR A 84 0.39 4.86 4.37
N LEU A 85 1.24 5.52 5.13
CA LEU A 85 2.68 5.26 5.18
C LEU A 85 2.99 4.51 6.47
N LYS A 86 3.73 3.41 6.35
CA LYS A 86 4.08 2.57 7.49
C LYS A 86 4.93 3.37 8.49
N TYR A 87 4.49 3.43 9.74
CA TYR A 87 5.17 4.13 10.81
C TYR A 87 6.21 3.25 11.52
N ASP A 88 5.77 2.08 12.00
CA ASP A 88 6.62 1.12 12.67
C ASP A 88 7.36 0.24 11.67
N LEU A 89 8.68 0.37 11.65
CA LEU A 89 9.55 -0.39 10.75
C LEU A 89 10.29 -1.45 11.58
N PRO A 90 10.02 -2.76 11.35
CA PRO A 90 10.78 -3.81 12.00
C PRO A 90 12.26 -3.70 11.68
N ASN A 91 13.11 -3.73 12.71
CA ASN A 91 14.56 -3.64 12.59
C ASN A 91 15.24 -4.57 13.57
N TYR A 92 14.76 -5.81 13.62
CA TYR A 92 15.27 -6.88 14.48
C TYR A 92 15.26 -8.23 13.78
N GLY A 93 16.14 -9.13 14.17
CA GLY A 93 16.29 -10.43 13.52
C GLY A 93 16.68 -10.27 12.03
N VAL A 94 15.87 -10.83 11.15
CA VAL A 94 16.06 -10.74 9.68
C VAL A 94 15.49 -9.45 9.08
N PHE A 95 14.79 -8.63 9.88
CA PHE A 95 14.17 -7.40 9.41
C PHE A 95 15.10 -6.21 9.51
N ASP A 96 15.23 -5.47 8.44
CA ASP A 96 16.08 -4.28 8.33
C ASP A 96 15.39 -3.18 7.51
N GLU A 97 14.12 -2.93 7.82
CA GLU A 97 13.32 -1.96 7.06
C GLU A 97 13.80 -0.52 7.20
N LYS A 98 14.35 -0.15 8.35
CA LYS A 98 14.85 1.23 8.59
C LYS A 98 16.02 1.61 7.68
N ARG A 99 16.77 0.64 7.18
CA ARG A 99 17.85 0.87 6.21
C ARG A 99 17.30 1.32 4.86
N VAL A 100 16.11 0.89 4.51
CA VAL A 100 15.50 1.04 3.18
C VAL A 100 14.40 2.09 3.18
N PHE A 101 13.51 2.07 4.17
CA PHE A 101 12.34 2.92 4.23
C PHE A 101 12.42 3.98 5.33
N ALA A 102 11.87 5.16 5.05
CA ALA A 102 11.59 6.16 6.06
C ALA A 102 10.34 5.76 6.86
N ALA A 103 10.32 6.12 8.15
CA ALA A 103 9.11 6.01 8.95
C ALA A 103 8.07 7.04 8.50
N GLY A 104 6.83 6.60 8.34
CA GLY A 104 5.70 7.49 8.09
C GLY A 104 5.40 8.38 9.31
N PRO A 105 4.46 9.30 9.18
CA PRO A 105 3.99 10.10 10.31
C PRO A 105 3.29 9.21 11.35
N LEU A 106 3.13 9.74 12.56
CA LEU A 106 2.35 9.07 13.61
C LEU A 106 0.99 8.62 13.08
N PRO A 107 0.50 7.44 13.50
CA PRO A 107 -0.77 6.92 13.04
C PRO A 107 -1.90 7.92 13.24
N ALA A 108 -2.51 8.32 12.16
CA ALA A 108 -3.73 9.11 12.15
C ALA A 108 -4.79 8.39 11.30
N PRO A 109 -6.09 8.52 11.61
CA PRO A 109 -7.11 7.98 10.75
C PRO A 109 -6.97 8.57 9.36
N LEU A 110 -6.83 7.72 8.34
CA LEU A 110 -6.88 8.18 6.97
C LEU A 110 -8.34 8.54 6.65
N THR A 111 -8.60 9.83 6.46
CA THR A 111 -9.85 10.29 5.89
C THR A 111 -9.77 10.17 4.37
N ALA A 112 -9.85 8.95 3.86
CA ALA A 112 -10.03 8.77 2.43
C ALA A 112 -11.43 9.28 2.05
N ARG A 113 -11.53 10.02 0.96
CA ARG A 113 -12.83 10.31 0.34
C ARG A 113 -13.33 9.07 -0.41
N SER A 114 -13.53 8.01 0.35
CA SER A 114 -14.14 6.79 -0.16
C SER A 114 -15.67 6.88 0.00
N LYS A 115 -16.40 6.38 -0.97
CA LYS A 115 -17.84 6.13 -0.84
C LYS A 115 -18.12 5.05 0.21
N ARG A 116 -17.09 4.31 0.57
CA ARG A 116 -17.10 3.27 1.59
C ARG A 116 -16.38 3.78 2.83
N ALA A 117 -16.90 3.51 4.00
CA ALA A 117 -16.25 3.86 5.26
C ALA A 117 -15.03 2.94 5.51
N ILE A 118 -13.95 3.14 4.77
CA ILE A 118 -12.70 2.41 4.94
C ILE A 118 -11.78 3.26 5.81
N ARG A 119 -11.45 2.72 6.98
CA ARG A 119 -10.47 3.33 7.88
C ARG A 119 -9.17 2.56 7.77
N LEU A 120 -8.10 3.22 7.34
CA LEU A 120 -6.76 2.68 7.33
C LEU A 120 -5.98 3.22 8.52
N SER A 121 -5.31 2.35 9.25
CA SER A 121 -4.39 2.71 10.32
C SER A 121 -2.99 2.23 9.94
N SER A 122 -1.99 3.07 10.15
CA SER A 122 -0.58 2.71 9.94
C SER A 122 -0.04 1.74 11.00
N SER A 123 -0.83 1.41 12.00
CA SER A 123 -0.48 0.46 13.08
C SER A 123 -0.89 -0.98 12.77
N LEU A 124 -1.13 -1.34 11.53
CA LEU A 124 -1.53 -2.69 11.12
C LEU A 124 -0.37 -3.70 11.15
N LEU A 125 0.30 -3.83 12.28
CA LEU A 125 0.97 -5.09 12.62
C LEU A 125 0.54 -5.45 14.03
N PRO A 126 0.04 -6.69 14.24
CA PRO A 126 -0.01 -7.22 15.58
C PRO A 126 1.42 -7.17 16.11
N ALA A 127 1.59 -6.63 17.30
CA ALA A 127 2.84 -6.78 18.03
C ALA A 127 3.20 -8.27 17.94
N ALA A 128 4.34 -8.57 17.33
CA ALA A 128 4.86 -9.91 17.35
C ALA A 128 5.03 -10.25 18.83
N HIS A 129 4.18 -11.11 19.33
CA HIS A 129 4.35 -11.63 20.67
C HIS A 129 5.68 -12.38 20.73
N ALA A 130 6.55 -11.87 21.58
CA ALA A 130 7.78 -12.54 21.90
C ALA A 130 7.50 -13.97 22.41
#